data_7bf039642484001a1b57572c29ff488b
#
_entry.id   7bf039642484001a1b57572c29ff488b
#
_cell.length_a   1.000
_cell.length_b   1.000
_cell.length_c   1.000
_cell.angle_alpha   90.00
_cell.angle_beta   90.00
_cell.angle_gamma   90.00
#
_symmetry.space_group_name_H-M   'P 1'
#
loop_
_entity.id
_entity.type
_entity.pdbx_description
1 polymer ?
#
loop_
_entity_poly.entity_id
_entity_poly.type
_entity_poly.pdbx_seq_one_letter_code
_entity_poly.pdbx_strand_id
1 'polypeptide(L)'
;RLKGRIKFLYFHLMGEPLLHPLLPAFVLSAKEKGFIPVITTNGTLLTENAARLLDAKPHKIQISIHSHEGNEGADPDGYIARVMNFSTDAAERGIIVVLRLWNQGGYERNNERILQLIARHVPRPWTERYDGWKISPNLYVEFDKMFEWPDEGHEEYAQEEVFCYALRNQIGVLADGT
;
A
#
# COMPACT_ATOMS: atom_id res chain seq x y z
N ARG A 1 8.56 -5.60 -24.41
CA ARG A 1 7.35 -6.01 -25.17
C ARG A 1 6.02 -5.50 -24.54
N LEU A 2 6.03 -5.00 -23.29
CA LEU A 2 4.83 -4.51 -22.58
C LEU A 2 4.58 -3.01 -22.77
N LYS A 3 5.58 -2.25 -23.24
CA LYS A 3 5.46 -0.81 -23.48
C LYS A 3 4.33 -0.51 -24.45
N GLY A 4 3.40 0.40 -24.02
CA GLY A 4 2.22 0.77 -24.80
C GLY A 4 0.99 -0.12 -24.57
N ARG A 5 1.12 -1.27 -23.88
CA ARG A 5 -0.01 -2.16 -23.52
C ARG A 5 -0.43 -1.99 -22.06
N ILE A 6 0.51 -1.77 -21.17
CA ILE A 6 0.26 -1.48 -19.76
C ILE A 6 0.88 -0.13 -19.40
N LYS A 7 0.26 0.58 -18.47
CA LYS A 7 0.67 1.90 -18.02
C LYS A 7 1.26 1.86 -16.61
N PHE A 8 0.62 1.12 -15.73
CA PHE A 8 1.03 0.99 -14.33
C PHE A 8 1.92 -0.24 -14.13
N LEU A 9 2.93 -0.09 -13.29
CA LEU A 9 3.75 -1.19 -12.80
C LEU A 9 3.65 -1.24 -11.28
N TYR A 10 3.08 -2.32 -10.77
CA TYR A 10 2.87 -2.52 -9.34
C TYR A 10 3.99 -3.38 -8.77
N PHE A 11 4.67 -2.86 -7.75
CA PHE A 11 5.62 -3.62 -6.93
C PHE A 11 4.87 -4.14 -5.71
N HIS A 12 4.27 -5.28 -5.85
CA HIS A 12 3.50 -6.00 -4.81
C HIS A 12 3.26 -7.43 -5.27
N LEU A 13 2.30 -8.09 -4.73
CA LEU A 13 1.72 -9.39 -4.95
C LEU A 13 2.06 -10.29 -3.78
N MET A 14 3.25 -10.87 -3.72
CA MET A 14 3.66 -11.72 -2.60
C MET A 14 4.94 -11.16 -1.96
N GLY A 15 4.95 -11.11 -0.62
CA GLY A 15 6.07 -10.60 0.16
C GLY A 15 6.08 -9.07 0.34
N GLU A 16 7.21 -8.57 0.81
CA GLU A 16 7.41 -7.15 1.13
C GLU A 16 8.46 -6.55 0.19
N PRO A 17 8.08 -5.61 -0.71
CA PRO A 17 9.01 -5.06 -1.69
C PRO A 17 10.17 -4.29 -1.07
N LEU A 18 10.00 -3.70 0.12
CA LEU A 18 11.07 -2.98 0.82
C LEU A 18 12.22 -3.88 1.31
N LEU A 19 12.03 -5.20 1.31
CA LEU A 19 13.14 -6.15 1.53
C LEU A 19 14.16 -6.14 0.38
N HIS A 20 13.74 -5.73 -0.82
CA HIS A 20 14.62 -5.77 -1.97
C HIS A 20 15.51 -4.51 -2.04
N PRO A 21 16.85 -4.62 -1.91
CA PRO A 21 17.74 -3.45 -1.79
C PRO A 21 17.78 -2.58 -3.05
N LEU A 22 17.42 -3.13 -4.21
CA LEU A 22 17.37 -2.43 -5.49
C LEU A 22 16.00 -1.87 -5.87
N LEU A 23 15.00 -1.93 -4.97
CA LEU A 23 13.66 -1.40 -5.25
C LEU A 23 13.69 0.05 -5.78
N PRO A 24 14.46 1.00 -5.18
CA PRO A 24 14.55 2.35 -5.74
C PRO A 24 15.07 2.40 -7.17
N ALA A 25 16.05 1.56 -7.51
CA ALA A 25 16.57 1.47 -8.87
C ALA A 25 15.54 0.89 -9.85
N PHE A 26 14.73 -0.07 -9.42
CA PHE A 26 13.61 -0.60 -10.22
C PHE A 26 12.54 0.47 -10.48
N VAL A 27 12.21 1.29 -9.48
CA VAL A 27 11.29 2.43 -9.62
C VAL A 27 11.81 3.41 -10.68
N LEU A 28 13.08 3.78 -10.62
CA LEU A 28 13.70 4.68 -11.61
C LEU A 28 13.68 4.06 -13.01
N SER A 29 14.09 2.80 -13.15
CA SER A 29 14.08 2.08 -14.43
C SER A 29 12.66 1.95 -15.02
N ALA A 30 11.65 1.74 -14.16
CA ALA A 30 10.26 1.72 -14.60
C ALA A 30 9.84 3.07 -15.20
N LYS A 31 10.17 4.17 -14.54
CA LYS A 31 9.89 5.54 -15.02
C LYS A 31 10.59 5.84 -16.34
N GLU A 32 11.88 5.51 -16.47
CA GLU A 32 12.66 5.67 -17.71
C GLU A 32 12.03 4.91 -18.89
N LYS A 33 11.42 3.76 -18.60
CA LYS A 33 10.70 2.96 -19.60
C LYS A 33 9.28 3.45 -19.87
N GLY A 34 8.84 4.52 -19.19
CA GLY A 34 7.53 5.14 -19.39
C GLY A 34 6.38 4.45 -18.63
N PHE A 35 6.69 3.62 -17.62
CA PHE A 35 5.70 3.07 -16.69
C PHE A 35 5.44 4.01 -15.52
N ILE A 36 4.29 3.87 -14.89
CA ILE A 36 3.88 4.55 -13.67
C ILE A 36 4.07 3.58 -12.49
N PRO A 37 5.14 3.71 -11.67
CA PRO A 37 5.39 2.78 -10.59
C PRO A 37 4.48 3.02 -9.40
N VAL A 38 3.89 1.95 -8.87
CA VAL A 38 3.08 1.90 -7.65
C VAL A 38 3.68 0.84 -6.73
N ILE A 39 3.82 1.18 -5.45
CA ILE A 39 4.37 0.29 -4.43
C ILE A 39 3.29 -0.01 -3.40
N THR A 40 3.19 -1.27 -2.98
CA THR A 40 2.40 -1.67 -1.82
C THR A 40 3.33 -2.29 -0.78
N THR A 41 3.28 -1.81 0.44
CA THR A 41 4.17 -2.22 1.54
C THR A 41 3.39 -2.37 2.84
N ASN A 42 3.88 -3.23 3.75
CA ASN A 42 3.40 -3.29 5.13
C ASN A 42 3.95 -2.15 6.02
N GLY A 43 4.86 -1.32 5.51
CA GLY A 43 5.41 -0.16 6.20
C GLY A 43 6.44 -0.43 7.29
N THR A 44 6.78 -1.68 7.57
CA THR A 44 7.70 -2.02 8.68
C THR A 44 9.15 -1.57 8.44
N LEU A 45 9.56 -1.48 7.16
CA LEU A 45 10.93 -1.15 6.73
C LEU A 45 11.06 0.27 6.16
N LEU A 46 10.09 1.15 6.40
CA LEU A 46 10.10 2.52 5.84
C LEU A 46 11.26 3.36 6.35
N THR A 47 11.67 3.21 7.61
CA THR A 47 12.77 4.01 8.20
C THR A 47 14.11 3.77 7.54
N GLU A 48 14.43 2.53 7.19
CA GLU A 48 15.73 2.14 6.64
C GLU A 48 15.88 2.51 5.16
N ASN A 49 14.79 2.48 4.43
CA ASN A 49 14.76 2.67 2.98
C ASN A 49 14.11 4.00 2.54
N ALA A 50 13.62 4.80 3.50
CA ALA A 50 12.81 5.99 3.23
C ALA A 50 13.47 6.96 2.25
N ALA A 51 14.69 7.41 2.53
CA ALA A 51 15.33 8.45 1.73
C ALA A 51 15.48 8.04 0.26
N ARG A 52 16.03 6.83 -0.01
CA ARG A 52 16.23 6.35 -1.39
C ARG A 52 14.92 6.14 -2.14
N LEU A 53 13.88 5.70 -1.43
CA LEU A 53 12.56 5.51 -2.04
C LEU A 53 11.91 6.84 -2.41
N LEU A 54 12.00 7.84 -1.51
CA LEU A 54 11.52 9.19 -1.75
C LEU A 54 12.26 9.87 -2.91
N ASP A 55 13.57 9.68 -3.02
CA ASP A 55 14.40 10.20 -4.13
C ASP A 55 14.04 9.53 -5.46
N ALA A 56 13.73 8.23 -5.48
CA ALA A 56 13.23 7.53 -6.66
C ALA A 56 11.86 8.04 -7.12
N LYS A 57 11.10 8.63 -6.20
CA LYS A 57 9.81 9.29 -6.44
C LYS A 57 8.82 8.41 -7.22
N PRO A 58 8.36 7.28 -6.66
CA PRO A 58 7.28 6.50 -7.24
C PRO A 58 6.02 7.37 -7.39
N HIS A 59 5.11 6.97 -8.24
CA HIS A 59 3.85 7.70 -8.42
C HIS A 59 2.92 7.58 -7.21
N LYS A 60 2.82 6.37 -6.66
CA LYS A 60 1.95 6.07 -5.51
C LYS A 60 2.62 5.05 -4.59
N ILE A 61 2.43 5.24 -3.29
CA ILE A 61 2.78 4.26 -2.26
C ILE A 61 1.50 3.93 -1.48
N GLN A 62 1.19 2.66 -1.37
CA GLN A 62 0.09 2.12 -0.60
C GLN A 62 0.67 1.42 0.62
N ILE A 63 0.29 1.83 1.82
CA ILE A 63 0.80 1.27 3.07
C ILE A 63 -0.33 0.54 3.77
N SER A 64 -0.20 -0.78 3.89
CA SER A 64 -1.18 -1.64 4.56
C SER A 64 -1.01 -1.57 6.06
N ILE A 65 -1.54 -0.50 6.68
CA ILE A 65 -1.35 -0.23 8.12
C ILE A 65 -2.11 -1.19 9.03
N HIS A 66 -3.12 -1.91 8.52
CA HIS A 66 -3.79 -3.00 9.21
C HIS A 66 -2.90 -4.21 9.46
N SER A 67 -1.82 -4.38 8.67
CA SER A 67 -0.93 -5.54 8.77
C SER A 67 -0.18 -5.63 10.09
N HIS A 68 -0.05 -4.53 10.86
CA HIS A 68 0.58 -4.55 12.17
C HIS A 68 -0.25 -5.32 13.22
N GLU A 69 -1.56 -5.47 13.01
CA GLU A 69 -2.47 -6.16 13.93
C GLU A 69 -2.17 -7.67 14.04
N GLY A 70 -1.51 -8.25 13.03
CA GLY A 70 -1.02 -9.62 13.04
C GLY A 70 0.28 -9.85 13.81
N ASN A 71 0.94 -8.80 14.31
CA ASN A 71 2.20 -8.91 15.03
C ASN A 71 1.96 -8.75 16.55
N GLU A 72 1.89 -9.85 17.27
CA GLU A 72 1.84 -9.84 18.74
C GLU A 72 3.07 -9.13 19.32
N GLY A 73 2.86 -8.16 20.22
CA GLY A 73 3.92 -7.39 20.88
C GLY A 73 4.43 -6.18 20.10
N ALA A 74 3.85 -5.84 18.95
CA ALA A 74 4.19 -4.63 18.23
C ALA A 74 3.79 -3.37 19.03
N ASP A 75 4.58 -2.31 18.93
CA ASP A 75 4.25 -0.96 19.39
C ASP A 75 3.42 -0.23 18.31
N PRO A 76 2.08 -0.19 18.43
CA PRO A 76 1.24 0.44 17.40
C PRO A 76 1.50 1.94 17.28
N ASP A 77 1.74 2.62 18.39
CA ASP A 77 1.92 4.06 18.42
C ASP A 77 3.22 4.44 17.71
N GLY A 78 4.33 3.75 18.01
CA GLY A 78 5.60 3.96 17.32
C GLY A 78 5.57 3.55 15.85
N TYR A 79 4.84 2.47 15.51
CA TYR A 79 4.67 2.08 14.11
C TYR A 79 3.91 3.16 13.33
N ILE A 80 2.75 3.60 13.81
CA ILE A 80 1.96 4.65 13.14
C ILE A 80 2.75 5.96 13.05
N ALA A 81 3.49 6.34 14.10
CA ALA A 81 4.34 7.52 14.05
C ALA A 81 5.39 7.45 12.92
N ARG A 82 6.08 6.32 12.75
CA ARG A 82 7.04 6.12 11.66
C ARG A 82 6.36 6.19 10.28
N VAL A 83 5.24 5.51 10.13
CA VAL A 83 4.44 5.54 8.88
C VAL A 83 4.02 6.97 8.56
N MET A 84 3.52 7.73 9.54
CA MET A 84 3.05 9.09 9.32
C MET A 84 4.19 10.06 8.97
N ASN A 85 5.34 9.98 9.65
CA ASN A 85 6.51 10.79 9.31
C ASN A 85 6.96 10.56 7.87
N PHE A 86 7.03 9.30 7.43
CA PHE A 86 7.33 8.96 6.04
C PHE A 86 6.25 9.47 5.08
N SER A 87 4.97 9.26 5.43
CA SER A 87 3.84 9.57 4.55
C SER A 87 3.67 11.07 4.31
N THR A 88 3.91 11.88 5.33
CA THR A 88 3.87 13.36 5.20
C THR A 88 5.01 13.86 4.33
N ASP A 89 6.25 13.40 4.53
CA ASP A 89 7.39 13.77 3.67
C ASP A 89 7.15 13.31 2.20
N ALA A 90 6.66 12.09 2.00
CA ALA A 90 6.32 11.59 0.67
C ALA A 90 5.24 12.44 -0.02
N ALA A 91 4.18 12.79 0.70
CA ALA A 91 3.07 13.59 0.17
C ALA A 91 3.50 15.02 -0.19
N GLU A 92 4.36 15.66 0.62
CA GLU A 92 4.97 16.96 0.36
C GLU A 92 5.85 16.95 -0.90
N ARG A 93 6.53 15.83 -1.18
CA ARG A 93 7.29 15.63 -2.43
C ARG A 93 6.42 15.31 -3.64
N GLY A 94 5.08 15.29 -3.47
CA GLY A 94 4.11 15.03 -4.52
C GLY A 94 3.90 13.55 -4.86
N ILE A 95 4.30 12.63 -3.98
CA ILE A 95 3.99 11.21 -4.06
C ILE A 95 2.60 10.98 -3.48
N ILE A 96 1.74 10.27 -4.19
CA ILE A 96 0.43 9.89 -3.65
C ILE A 96 0.65 8.79 -2.61
N VAL A 97 0.19 9.02 -1.37
CA VAL A 97 0.25 8.02 -0.30
C VAL A 97 -1.16 7.62 0.12
N VAL A 98 -1.39 6.32 0.23
CA VAL A 98 -2.65 5.73 0.68
C VAL A 98 -2.38 4.82 1.86
N LEU A 99 -2.92 5.18 3.00
CA LEU A 99 -2.93 4.36 4.21
C LEU A 99 -4.14 3.43 4.14
N ARG A 100 -3.92 2.13 4.03
CA ARG A 100 -4.98 1.13 3.88
C ARG A 100 -5.36 0.51 5.21
N LEU A 101 -6.65 0.58 5.52
CA LEU A 101 -7.31 -0.11 6.61
C LEU A 101 -8.32 -1.12 6.02
N TRP A 102 -7.80 -2.15 5.37
CA TRP A 102 -8.57 -3.21 4.74
C TRP A 102 -8.83 -4.35 5.73
N ASN A 103 -9.58 -4.03 6.77
CA ASN A 103 -9.86 -4.91 7.91
C ASN A 103 -11.34 -4.93 8.33
N GLN A 104 -12.22 -4.36 7.51
CA GLN A 104 -13.66 -4.39 7.76
C GLN A 104 -14.19 -5.82 7.72
N GLY A 105 -14.99 -6.18 8.74
CA GLY A 105 -15.46 -7.54 8.93
C GLY A 105 -14.54 -8.41 9.80
N GLY A 106 -13.40 -7.86 10.30
CA GLY A 106 -12.46 -8.57 11.15
C GLY A 106 -11.94 -7.73 12.33
N TYR A 107 -10.87 -6.97 12.09
CA TYR A 107 -10.14 -6.22 13.14
C TYR A 107 -10.46 -4.73 13.19
N GLU A 108 -11.58 -4.29 12.65
CA GLU A 108 -11.98 -2.88 12.54
C GLU A 108 -12.14 -2.14 13.89
N ARG A 109 -12.24 -2.87 15.00
CA ARG A 109 -12.33 -2.31 16.36
C ARG A 109 -11.19 -1.36 16.73
N ASN A 110 -10.03 -1.49 16.08
CA ASN A 110 -8.87 -0.66 16.33
C ASN A 110 -8.82 0.59 15.43
N ASN A 111 -9.68 0.69 14.41
CA ASN A 111 -9.61 1.74 13.39
C ASN A 111 -9.72 3.14 14.00
N GLU A 112 -10.64 3.36 14.96
CA GLU A 112 -10.77 4.67 15.59
C GLU A 112 -9.50 5.09 16.34
N ARG A 113 -8.84 4.17 17.06
CA ARG A 113 -7.55 4.45 17.70
C ARG A 113 -6.49 4.81 16.66
N ILE A 114 -6.41 4.07 15.54
CA ILE A 114 -5.47 4.35 14.45
C ILE A 114 -5.74 5.73 13.86
N LEU A 115 -7.00 6.09 13.60
CA LEU A 115 -7.37 7.41 13.10
C LEU A 115 -7.02 8.54 14.09
N GLN A 116 -7.14 8.30 15.39
CA GLN A 116 -6.70 9.25 16.41
C GLN A 116 -5.18 9.44 16.41
N LEU A 117 -4.40 8.36 16.21
CA LEU A 117 -2.95 8.45 16.08
C LEU A 117 -2.55 9.23 14.81
N ILE A 118 -3.21 8.97 13.69
CA ILE A 118 -3.01 9.73 12.44
C ILE A 118 -3.33 11.21 12.66
N ALA A 119 -4.41 11.53 13.38
CA ALA A 119 -4.85 12.90 13.65
C ALA A 119 -3.86 13.70 14.53
N ARG A 120 -2.98 13.04 15.27
CA ARG A 120 -1.89 13.71 16.00
C ARG A 120 -0.83 14.28 15.05
N HIS A 121 -0.66 13.68 13.86
CA HIS A 121 0.30 14.13 12.84
C HIS A 121 -0.35 15.11 11.85
N VAL A 122 -1.59 14.83 11.45
CA VAL A 122 -2.36 15.67 10.53
C VAL A 122 -3.74 15.94 11.17
N PRO A 123 -3.90 17.10 11.86
CA PRO A 123 -5.15 17.41 12.55
C PRO A 123 -6.37 17.45 11.64
N ARG A 124 -7.53 17.04 12.18
CA ARG A 124 -8.84 17.21 11.54
C ARG A 124 -9.21 18.72 11.43
N PRO A 125 -10.11 19.13 10.51
CA PRO A 125 -11.01 18.29 9.74
C PRO A 125 -10.36 17.71 8.47
N TRP A 126 -10.73 16.47 8.12
CA TRP A 126 -10.36 15.81 6.87
C TRP A 126 -11.52 15.85 5.88
N THR A 127 -11.24 15.72 4.58
CA THR A 127 -12.27 15.67 3.54
C THR A 127 -12.74 14.23 3.37
N GLU A 128 -14.03 13.99 3.57
CA GLU A 128 -14.65 12.69 3.36
C GLU A 128 -14.62 12.26 1.89
N ARG A 129 -14.44 10.97 1.68
CA ARG A 129 -14.49 10.30 0.37
C ARG A 129 -15.35 9.04 0.50
N TYR A 130 -15.73 8.46 -0.64
CA TYR A 130 -16.54 7.25 -0.68
C TYR A 130 -15.93 6.08 0.11
N ASP A 131 -14.63 5.93 0.05
CA ASP A 131 -13.85 4.83 0.60
C ASP A 131 -12.97 5.22 1.80
N GLY A 132 -13.15 6.42 2.37
CA GLY A 132 -12.35 6.89 3.50
C GLY A 132 -12.15 8.40 3.56
N TRP A 133 -10.91 8.85 3.69
CA TRP A 133 -10.59 10.25 3.94
C TRP A 133 -9.42 10.75 3.10
N LYS A 134 -9.53 11.97 2.58
CA LYS A 134 -8.36 12.75 2.18
C LYS A 134 -7.90 13.55 3.39
N ILE A 135 -6.74 13.25 3.93
CA ILE A 135 -6.23 13.87 5.17
C ILE A 135 -5.30 15.06 4.92
N SER A 136 -4.61 15.07 3.76
CA SER A 136 -3.88 16.24 3.25
C SER A 136 -3.70 16.13 1.73
N PRO A 137 -3.10 17.11 1.03
CA PRO A 137 -2.70 16.92 -0.36
C PRO A 137 -1.85 15.66 -0.52
N ASN A 138 -2.23 14.80 -1.49
CA ASN A 138 -1.57 13.53 -1.79
C ASN A 138 -1.57 12.46 -0.69
N LEU A 139 -2.26 12.66 0.44
CA LEU A 139 -2.31 11.71 1.55
C LEU A 139 -3.76 11.33 1.86
N TYR A 140 -4.01 10.00 1.88
CA TYR A 140 -5.35 9.43 1.98
C TYR A 140 -5.37 8.28 2.99
N VAL A 141 -6.54 8.05 3.59
CA VAL A 141 -6.89 6.81 4.30
C VAL A 141 -7.99 6.12 3.52
N GLU A 142 -7.84 4.83 3.21
CA GLU A 142 -8.84 4.03 2.52
C GLU A 142 -9.24 2.82 3.39
N PHE A 143 -10.55 2.54 3.42
CA PHE A 143 -11.13 1.39 4.09
C PHE A 143 -11.61 0.39 3.05
N ASP A 144 -11.45 -0.90 3.33
CA ASP A 144 -12.02 -1.98 2.54
C ASP A 144 -12.22 -3.22 3.42
N LYS A 145 -12.91 -4.20 2.85
CA LYS A 145 -13.10 -5.51 3.47
C LYS A 145 -11.77 -6.23 3.64
N MET A 146 -11.69 -7.06 4.66
CA MET A 146 -10.55 -7.95 4.87
C MET A 146 -10.39 -8.85 3.66
N PHE A 147 -9.16 -8.93 3.14
CA PHE A 147 -8.80 -9.80 2.04
C PHE A 147 -8.25 -11.11 2.59
N GLU A 148 -8.84 -12.22 2.17
CA GLU A 148 -8.33 -13.55 2.45
C GLU A 148 -7.46 -14.01 1.28
N TRP A 149 -6.24 -14.44 1.57
CA TRP A 149 -5.38 -15.03 0.56
C TRP A 149 -5.95 -16.38 0.13
N PRO A 150 -5.98 -16.69 -1.18
CA PRO A 150 -6.36 -18.01 -1.64
C PRO A 150 -5.44 -19.05 -1.00
N ASP A 151 -6.01 -19.98 -0.26
CA ASP A 151 -5.31 -21.12 0.29
C ASP A 151 -5.58 -22.34 -0.59
N GLU A 152 -4.57 -23.21 -0.79
CA GLU A 152 -4.69 -24.43 -1.59
C GLU A 152 -5.73 -25.43 -1.02
N GLY A 153 -6.22 -25.18 0.22
CA GLY A 153 -7.23 -26.00 0.88
C GLY A 153 -8.70 -25.57 0.68
N HIS A 154 -8.97 -24.43 0.06
CA HIS A 154 -10.34 -23.93 -0.14
C HIS A 154 -10.90 -24.34 -1.52
N GLU A 155 -11.45 -25.54 -1.61
CA GLU A 155 -12.14 -26.04 -2.83
C GLU A 155 -13.54 -25.40 -3.07
N GLU A 156 -14.06 -24.53 -2.20
CA GLU A 156 -15.49 -24.15 -2.21
C GLU A 156 -15.83 -22.74 -2.72
N TYR A 157 -14.91 -21.91 -3.18
CA TYR A 157 -15.26 -20.58 -3.68
C TYR A 157 -15.69 -20.52 -5.16
N ALA A 158 -16.04 -21.64 -5.75
CA ALA A 158 -16.42 -21.74 -7.18
C ALA A 158 -17.91 -21.47 -7.46
N GLN A 159 -18.69 -20.86 -6.56
CA GLN A 159 -20.15 -20.78 -6.73
C GLN A 159 -20.73 -19.42 -7.14
N GLU A 160 -19.96 -18.36 -7.19
CA GLU A 160 -20.43 -17.14 -7.84
C GLU A 160 -19.54 -16.81 -9.03
N GLU A 161 -20.13 -16.63 -10.22
CA GLU A 161 -19.43 -16.12 -11.39
C GLU A 161 -19.02 -14.65 -11.14
N VAL A 162 -17.99 -14.46 -10.32
CA VAL A 162 -17.42 -13.13 -10.07
C VAL A 162 -16.44 -12.81 -11.20
N PHE A 163 -16.80 -11.83 -12.02
CA PHE A 163 -15.91 -11.36 -13.07
C PHE A 163 -14.68 -10.67 -12.46
N CYS A 164 -13.53 -11.34 -12.51
CA CYS A 164 -12.27 -10.76 -12.02
C CYS A 164 -11.63 -9.88 -13.11
N TYR A 165 -11.70 -8.57 -12.94
CA TYR A 165 -11.05 -7.61 -13.86
C TYR A 165 -9.53 -7.75 -13.90
N ALA A 166 -8.90 -8.31 -12.86
CA ALA A 166 -7.46 -8.56 -12.84
C ALA A 166 -7.03 -9.51 -13.96
N LEU A 167 -7.80 -10.57 -14.21
CA LEU A 167 -7.52 -11.53 -15.29
C LEU A 167 -7.56 -10.90 -16.69
N ARG A 168 -8.25 -9.78 -16.84
CA ARG A 168 -8.39 -9.08 -18.12
C ARG A 168 -7.33 -8.01 -18.34
N ASN A 169 -6.94 -7.29 -17.29
CA ASN A 169 -6.19 -6.03 -17.41
C ASN A 169 -4.83 -6.06 -16.69
N GLN A 170 -4.49 -7.17 -16.04
CA GLN A 170 -3.26 -7.29 -15.27
C GLN A 170 -2.49 -8.54 -15.69
N ILE A 171 -1.18 -8.46 -15.59
CA ILE A 171 -0.25 -9.59 -15.75
C ILE A 171 0.59 -9.60 -14.49
N GLY A 172 0.59 -10.73 -13.78
CA GLY A 172 1.48 -10.98 -12.65
C GLY A 172 2.80 -11.58 -13.15
N VAL A 173 3.89 -11.17 -12.53
CA VAL A 173 5.19 -11.82 -12.70
C VAL A 173 5.71 -12.10 -11.29
N LEU A 174 5.97 -13.36 -10.98
CA LEU A 174 6.50 -13.76 -9.68
C LEU A 174 7.98 -13.40 -9.55
N ALA A 175 8.53 -13.51 -8.35
CA ALA A 175 9.91 -13.14 -8.06
C ALA A 175 10.95 -13.99 -8.82
N ASP A 176 10.58 -15.20 -9.23
CA ASP A 176 11.36 -16.11 -10.05
C ASP A 176 11.25 -15.85 -11.57
N GLY A 177 10.36 -14.92 -11.95
CA GLY A 177 10.13 -14.51 -13.34
C GLY A 177 9.08 -15.33 -14.09
N THR A 178 8.31 -16.18 -13.41
CA THR A 178 7.16 -16.93 -13.97
C THR A 178 5.88 -16.12 -13.98
#